data_6ef4fe7f70d6f7a52cfdb9a844599ef4
#
_entry.id   6ef4fe7f70d6f7a52cfdb9a844599ef4
#
_cell.length_a   1.000
_cell.length_b   1.000
_cell.length_c   1.000
_cell.angle_alpha   90.00
_cell.angle_beta   90.00
_cell.angle_gamma   90.00
#
_symmetry.space_group_name_H-M   'P 1'
#
loop_
_entity.id
_entity.type
_entity.pdbx_description
1 polymer ?
#
loop_
_entity_poly.entity_id
_entity_poly.type
_entity_poly.pdbx_seq_one_letter_code
_entity_poly.pdbx_strand_id
1 'polypeptide(L)' 'MDNFTAHILVVDDDEGIRSLVKKYLNDKKYLVTTAISAEDASEKIKILKFDLVILDI' A
#
# COMPACT_ATOMS: atom_id res chain seq x y z
N MET A 1 16.09 -12.97 -5.64
CA MET A 1 14.80 -13.13 -6.31
C MET A 1 13.67 -12.63 -5.44
N ASP A 2 12.77 -11.92 -6.04
CA ASP A 2 11.63 -11.33 -5.40
C ASP A 2 10.55 -12.38 -5.16
N ASN A 3 10.03 -12.46 -3.93
CA ASN A 3 9.00 -13.43 -3.56
C ASN A 3 7.61 -12.82 -3.44
N PHE A 4 7.48 -11.54 -3.79
CA PHE A 4 6.19 -10.87 -3.69
C PHE A 4 5.37 -11.12 -4.94
N THR A 5 4.07 -11.33 -4.76
CA THR A 5 3.16 -11.60 -5.87
C THR A 5 2.65 -10.32 -6.52
N ALA A 6 2.54 -9.23 -5.75
CA ALA A 6 2.03 -7.97 -6.26
C ALA A 6 2.46 -6.84 -5.35
N HIS A 7 2.44 -5.62 -5.88
CA HIS A 7 2.72 -4.42 -5.11
C HIS A 7 1.42 -3.66 -4.90
N ILE A 8 1.06 -3.47 -3.64
CA ILE A 8 -0.22 -2.88 -3.26
C ILE A 8 0.01 -1.56 -2.55
N LEU A 9 -0.72 -0.54 -2.95
CA LEU A 9 -0.72 0.75 -2.26
C LEU A 9 -1.94 0.81 -1.37
N VAL A 10 -1.73 1.06 -0.07
CA VAL A 10 -2.81 1.20 0.91
C VAL A 10 -2.90 2.65 1.32
N VAL A 11 -4.04 3.27 1.07
CA VAL A 11 -4.28 4.68 1.37
C VAL A 11 -5.31 4.79 2.48
N ASP A 12 -4.88 5.32 3.62
CA ASP A 12 -5.75 5.51 4.78
C ASP A 12 -5.09 6.54 5.69
N ASP A 13 -5.87 7.47 6.23
CA ASP A 13 -5.32 8.48 7.12
C ASP A 13 -5.10 7.95 8.55
N ASP A 14 -5.59 6.76 8.86
CA ASP A 14 -5.42 6.14 10.17
C ASP A 14 -4.16 5.28 10.18
N GLU A 15 -3.19 5.67 10.99
CA GLU A 15 -1.92 4.97 11.05
C GLU A 15 -2.08 3.54 11.54
N GLY A 16 -2.95 3.31 12.51
CA GLY A 16 -3.17 1.96 13.04
C GLY A 16 -3.74 1.03 11.98
N ILE A 17 -4.67 1.53 11.19
CA ILE A 17 -5.26 0.74 10.10
C ILE A 17 -4.23 0.47 9.02
N ARG A 18 -3.44 1.48 8.64
CA ARG A 18 -2.38 1.28 7.63
C ARG A 18 -1.41 0.19 8.07
N SER A 19 -0.97 0.26 9.34
CA SER A 19 -0.01 -0.72 9.85
C SER A 19 -0.59 -2.12 9.89
N LEU A 20 -1.85 -2.23 10.30
CA LEU A 20 -2.53 -3.53 10.38
C LEU A 20 -2.69 -4.16 9.01
N VAL A 21 -3.18 -3.38 8.05
CA VAL A 21 -3.39 -3.87 6.68
C VAL A 21 -2.05 -4.23 6.04
N LYS A 22 -1.03 -3.40 6.24
CA LYS A 22 0.29 -3.67 5.70
C LYS A 22 0.84 -4.99 6.23
N LYS A 23 0.73 -5.20 7.53
CA LYS A 23 1.22 -6.44 8.13
C LYS A 23 0.49 -7.65 7.58
N TYR A 24 -0.83 -7.55 7.50
CA TYR A 24 -1.65 -8.63 6.99
C TYR A 24 -1.25 -9.00 5.55
N LEU A 25 -1.11 -7.99 4.71
CA LEU A 25 -0.78 -8.22 3.30
C LEU A 25 0.66 -8.71 3.12
N ASN A 26 1.59 -8.19 3.93
CA ASN A 26 2.97 -8.68 3.88
C ASN A 26 3.03 -10.16 4.26
N ASP A 27 2.23 -10.57 5.23
CA ASP A 27 2.17 -11.98 5.62
C ASP A 27 1.65 -12.86 4.48
N LYS A 28 0.89 -12.28 3.55
CA LYS A 28 0.38 -12.98 2.37
C LYS A 28 1.31 -12.85 1.17
N LYS A 29 2.53 -12.34 1.38
CA LYS A 29 3.55 -12.21 0.34
C LYS A 29 3.27 -11.10 -0.66
N TYR A 30 2.54 -10.07 -0.25
CA TYR A 30 2.40 -8.85 -1.05
C TYR A 30 3.41 -7.82 -0.58
N LEU A 31 3.95 -7.07 -1.54
CA LEU A 31 4.74 -5.90 -1.21
C LEU A 31 3.79 -4.73 -0.99
N VAL A 32 3.94 -4.01 0.10
CA VAL A 32 2.98 -2.97 0.48
C VAL A 32 3.68 -1.64 0.68
N THR A 33 3.16 -0.60 0.04
CA THR A 33 3.51 0.78 0.30
C THR A 33 2.27 1.47 0.85
N THR A 34 2.43 2.37 1.79
CA THR A 34 1.30 3.07 2.39
C THR A 34 1.32 4.55 2.04
N ALA A 35 0.13 5.15 2.05
CA ALA A 35 -0.03 6.59 1.84
C ALA A 35 -1.06 7.10 2.85
N ILE A 36 -0.89 8.35 3.27
CA ILE A 36 -1.74 8.94 4.31
C ILE A 36 -2.93 9.70 3.73
N SER A 37 -2.90 9.96 2.44
CA SER A 37 -3.94 10.77 1.78
C SER A 37 -3.93 10.48 0.29
N ALA A 38 -4.95 10.97 -0.40
CA ALA A 38 -5.00 10.85 -1.86
C ALA A 38 -3.86 11.59 -2.54
N GLU A 39 -3.45 12.73 -1.97
CA GLU A 39 -2.33 13.50 -2.51
C GLU A 39 -1.03 12.72 -2.38
N ASP A 40 -0.81 12.14 -1.20
CA ASP A 40 0.38 11.33 -0.96
C ASP A 40 0.39 10.11 -1.89
N ALA A 41 -0.77 9.48 -2.07
CA ALA A 41 -0.90 8.35 -2.98
C ALA A 41 -0.57 8.76 -4.41
N SER A 42 -1.07 9.92 -4.83
CA SER A 42 -0.83 10.41 -6.17
C SER A 42 0.66 10.61 -6.45
N GLU A 43 1.39 11.14 -5.46
CA GLU A 43 2.84 11.31 -5.61
C GLU A 43 3.55 9.98 -5.74
N LYS A 44 3.14 9.00 -4.94
CA LYS A 44 3.77 7.68 -4.98
C LYS A 44 3.49 6.92 -6.26
N ILE A 45 2.29 7.08 -6.81
CA ILE A 45 1.92 6.44 -8.07
C ILE A 45 2.78 6.96 -9.23
N LYS A 46 3.26 8.19 -9.14
CA LYS A 46 4.12 8.77 -10.17
C LYS A 46 5.50 8.13 -10.23
N ILE A 47 5.98 7.60 -9.11
CA ILE A 47 7.34 7.09 -9.03
C ILE A 47 7.43 5.59 -8.78
N LEU A 48 6.34 4.97 -8.37
CA LEU A 48 6.31 3.53 -8.10
C LEU A 48 5.17 2.90 -8.88
N LYS A 49 5.37 1.64 -9.24
CA LYS A 49 4.33 0.90 -9.95
C LYS A 49 3.56 0.04 -8.97
N PHE A 50 2.24 0.12 -9.03
CA PHE A 50 1.36 -0.65 -8.17
C PHE A 50 0.43 -1.52 -9.00
N ASP A 51 0.12 -2.69 -8.48
CA ASP A 51 -0.84 -3.59 -9.11
C ASP A 51 -2.25 -3.33 -8.60
N LEU A 52 -2.37 -2.83 -7.38
CA LEU A 52 -3.66 -2.58 -6.75
C LEU A 52 -3.54 -1.42 -5.77
N VAL A 53 -4.59 -0.62 -5.69
CA VAL A 53 -4.69 0.45 -4.71
C VAL A 53 -5.90 0.18 -3.83
N ILE A 54 -5.68 0.14 -2.52
CA ILE A 54 -6.76 0.03 -1.55
C ILE A 54 -6.96 1.41 -0.95
N LEU A 55 -8.14 1.95 -1.15
CA LEU A 55 -8.45 3.31 -0.75
C LEU A 55 -9.59 3.29 0.25
N ASP A 56 -9.33 3.82 1.44
CA ASP A 56 -10.36 4.03 2.45
C ASP A 56 -10.63 5.52 2.56
N ILE A 57 -11.85 5.88 2.43
CA ILE A 57 -12.27 7.29 2.43
C ILE A 57 -13.00 7.62 3.73
#